data_609071a416e649f854d5b07331008a02
#
_entry.id   609071a416e649f854d5b07331008a02
#
_cell.length_a   1.000
_cell.length_b   1.000
_cell.length_c   1.000
_cell.angle_alpha   90.00
_cell.angle_beta   90.00
_cell.angle_gamma   90.00
#
_symmetry.space_group_name_H-M   'P 1'
#
loop_
_entity.id
_entity.type
_entity.pdbx_description
1 polymer ?
#
loop_
_entity_poly.entity_id
_entity_poly.type
_entity_poly.pdbx_seq_one_letter_code
_entity_poly.pdbx_strand_id
1 'polypeptide(L)'
;ILQAQGVDPSQPFTEDQFMTAIDFLQQKISDGFIRQVKGNDYLEDMVSGDAVAVIGWSGDIFSLSNENGGKFGFQVPESGGTLWSDNCLIPSTSKNKKNAETVINNYYDPAVAAQVAAFVNYICPVVGAQAEMEKIDPELAKSPFIFPDDATLAKVRVFRTLTVDEETKYSEAFQAAAGN
;
A
#
# COMPACT_ATOMS: atom_id res chain seq x y z
N ILE A 1 -2.62 9.90 8.53
CA ILE A 1 -3.00 10.98 9.47
C ILE A 1 -3.18 10.40 10.88
N LEU A 2 -4.01 9.36 11.09
CA LEU A 2 -4.21 8.75 12.43
C LEU A 2 -2.87 8.47 13.14
N GLN A 3 -1.93 7.79 12.47
CA GLN A 3 -0.60 7.49 13.01
C GLN A 3 0.19 8.76 13.37
N ALA A 4 0.12 9.81 12.55
CA ALA A 4 0.76 11.09 12.84
C ALA A 4 0.14 11.81 14.06
N GLN A 5 -1.09 11.47 14.42
CA GLN A 5 -1.76 11.94 15.64
C GLN A 5 -1.57 10.98 16.84
N GLY A 6 -0.70 9.98 16.71
CA GLY A 6 -0.43 9.00 17.77
C GLY A 6 -1.49 7.91 17.92
N VAL A 7 -2.42 7.80 16.99
CA VAL A 7 -3.45 6.76 16.98
C VAL A 7 -2.97 5.57 16.14
N ASP A 8 -2.86 4.38 16.74
CA ASP A 8 -2.52 3.15 16.03
C ASP A 8 -3.78 2.61 15.31
N PRO A 9 -3.82 2.63 13.96
CA PRO A 9 -4.99 2.18 13.22
C PRO A 9 -5.21 0.66 13.26
N SER A 10 -4.27 -0.12 13.78
CA SER A 10 -4.41 -1.57 13.99
C SER A 10 -5.17 -1.91 15.29
N GLN A 11 -5.31 -0.93 16.19
CA GLN A 11 -5.99 -1.05 17.46
C GLN A 11 -7.36 -0.36 17.43
N PRO A 12 -8.26 -0.64 18.40
CA PRO A 12 -9.50 0.12 18.52
C PRO A 12 -9.22 1.61 18.71
N PHE A 13 -9.90 2.44 17.95
CA PHE A 13 -9.90 3.89 18.07
C PHE A 13 -11.35 4.41 18.09
N THR A 14 -11.54 5.60 18.63
CA THR A 14 -12.85 6.21 18.73
C THR A 14 -13.24 6.93 17.45
N GLU A 15 -14.55 7.16 17.29
CA GLU A 15 -15.07 8.00 16.21
C GLU A 15 -14.46 9.41 16.25
N ASP A 16 -14.35 10.02 17.45
CA ASP A 16 -13.77 11.35 17.60
C ASP A 16 -12.31 11.41 17.11
N GLN A 17 -11.52 10.35 17.34
CA GLN A 17 -10.16 10.26 16.81
C GLN A 17 -10.15 10.19 15.29
N PHE A 18 -11.08 9.44 14.70
CA PHE A 18 -11.20 9.38 13.25
C PHE A 18 -11.65 10.72 12.66
N MET A 19 -12.68 11.33 13.21
CA MET A 19 -13.18 12.63 12.74
C MET A 19 -12.13 13.74 12.89
N THR A 20 -11.34 13.74 13.96
CA THR A 20 -10.19 14.66 14.11
C THR A 20 -9.19 14.50 12.98
N ALA A 21 -8.95 13.26 12.51
CA ALA A 21 -8.07 13.02 11.34
C ALA A 21 -8.70 13.50 10.03
N ILE A 22 -10.01 13.39 9.88
CA ILE A 22 -10.77 13.91 8.72
C ILE A 22 -10.75 15.44 8.71
N ASP A 23 -11.00 16.09 9.84
CA ASP A 23 -10.95 17.55 9.97
C ASP A 23 -9.56 18.10 9.61
N PHE A 24 -8.50 17.40 10.06
CA PHE A 24 -7.14 17.75 9.69
C PHE A 24 -6.91 17.62 8.17
N LEU A 25 -7.39 16.54 7.54
CA LEU A 25 -7.31 16.35 6.10
C LEU A 25 -8.00 17.51 5.36
N GLN A 26 -9.23 17.80 5.73
CA GLN A 26 -10.03 18.86 5.13
C GLN A 26 -9.36 20.24 5.28
N GLN A 27 -8.81 20.53 6.46
CA GLN A 27 -8.06 21.76 6.71
C GLN A 27 -6.84 21.85 5.78
N LYS A 28 -6.08 20.76 5.60
CA LYS A 28 -4.89 20.76 4.73
C LYS A 28 -5.21 20.89 3.25
N ILE A 29 -6.36 20.38 2.82
CA ILE A 29 -6.89 20.62 1.47
C ILE A 29 -7.29 22.09 1.32
N SER A 30 -8.05 22.64 2.28
CA SER A 30 -8.48 24.05 2.27
C SER A 30 -7.30 25.03 2.31
N ASP A 31 -6.25 24.71 3.06
CA ASP A 31 -5.01 25.52 3.15
C ASP A 31 -4.15 25.42 1.88
N GLY A 32 -4.48 24.53 0.94
CA GLY A 32 -3.73 24.31 -0.30
C GLY A 32 -2.45 23.47 -0.13
N PHE A 33 -2.22 22.85 1.04
CA PHE A 33 -1.10 21.93 1.23
C PHE A 33 -1.32 20.58 0.54
N ILE A 34 -2.57 20.12 0.49
CA ILE A 34 -2.96 18.93 -0.25
C ILE A 34 -3.71 19.40 -1.49
N ARG A 35 -3.11 19.18 -2.65
CA ARG A 35 -3.68 19.63 -3.92
C ARG A 35 -4.93 18.85 -4.29
N GLN A 36 -4.88 17.52 -4.14
CA GLN A 36 -5.95 16.63 -4.56
C GLN A 36 -5.82 15.26 -3.91
N VAL A 37 -6.95 14.60 -3.70
CA VAL A 37 -7.04 13.17 -3.42
C VAL A 37 -7.44 12.47 -4.71
N LYS A 38 -6.61 11.52 -5.15
CA LYS A 38 -6.77 10.80 -6.43
C LYS A 38 -6.69 9.29 -6.21
N GLY A 39 -7.09 8.52 -7.25
CA GLY A 39 -6.67 7.15 -7.45
C GLY A 39 -5.25 7.07 -8.00
N ASN A 40 -4.96 6.10 -8.88
CA ASN A 40 -3.60 5.84 -9.37
C ASN A 40 -3.03 6.92 -10.35
N ASP A 41 -3.84 7.90 -10.75
CA ASP A 41 -3.42 9.00 -11.67
C ASP A 41 -2.37 9.94 -11.05
N TYR A 42 -2.05 9.79 -9.75
CA TYR A 42 -1.01 10.58 -9.09
C TYR A 42 0.38 10.42 -9.71
N LEU A 43 0.64 9.31 -10.40
CA LEU A 43 1.92 9.05 -11.08
C LEU A 43 2.18 10.08 -12.18
N GLU A 44 1.15 10.48 -12.92
CA GLU A 44 1.25 11.49 -13.97
C GLU A 44 1.65 12.85 -13.39
N ASP A 45 1.09 13.24 -12.23
CA ASP A 45 1.43 14.49 -11.55
C ASP A 45 2.88 14.51 -11.06
N MET A 46 3.42 13.35 -10.68
CA MET A 46 4.84 13.21 -10.30
C MET A 46 5.76 13.41 -11.51
N VAL A 47 5.43 12.79 -12.65
CA VAL A 47 6.25 12.87 -13.88
C VAL A 47 6.22 14.30 -14.45
N SER A 48 5.04 14.93 -14.51
CA SER A 48 4.88 16.30 -15.01
C SER A 48 5.51 17.35 -14.09
N GLY A 49 5.73 17.02 -12.81
CA GLY A 49 6.20 17.95 -11.77
C GLY A 49 5.08 18.79 -11.16
N ASP A 50 3.84 18.44 -11.42
CA ASP A 50 2.66 19.07 -10.80
C ASP A 50 2.51 18.70 -9.32
N ALA A 51 3.06 17.56 -8.91
CA ALA A 51 3.21 17.17 -7.51
C ALA A 51 4.70 16.94 -7.16
N VAL A 52 5.13 17.51 -6.04
CA VAL A 52 6.50 17.30 -5.52
C VAL A 52 6.61 16.12 -4.56
N ALA A 53 5.50 15.72 -3.97
CA ALA A 53 5.37 14.57 -3.08
C ALA A 53 3.95 14.01 -3.15
N VAL A 54 3.81 12.71 -2.96
CA VAL A 54 2.53 12.02 -2.93
C VAL A 54 2.52 10.99 -1.82
N ILE A 55 1.34 10.66 -1.30
CA ILE A 55 1.11 9.43 -0.54
C ILE A 55 0.67 8.39 -1.56
N GLY A 56 1.53 7.43 -1.84
CA GLY A 56 1.32 6.47 -2.91
C GLY A 56 1.80 5.06 -2.56
N TRP A 57 1.70 4.16 -3.52
CA TRP A 57 2.08 2.76 -3.38
C TRP A 57 3.57 2.57 -3.65
N SER A 58 4.24 1.78 -2.82
CA SER A 58 5.69 1.55 -2.95
C SER A 58 6.09 0.99 -4.31
N GLY A 59 5.40 -0.04 -4.79
CA GLY A 59 5.70 -0.68 -6.08
C GLY A 59 5.53 0.24 -7.28
N ASP A 60 4.51 1.10 -7.25
CA ASP A 60 4.28 2.10 -8.29
C ASP A 60 5.44 3.10 -8.38
N ILE A 61 5.92 3.58 -7.24
CA ILE A 61 7.04 4.54 -7.20
C ILE A 61 8.35 3.88 -7.63
N PHE A 62 8.57 2.60 -7.30
CA PHE A 62 9.73 1.85 -7.80
C PHE A 62 9.70 1.72 -9.33
N SER A 63 8.58 1.32 -9.88
CA SER A 63 8.40 1.19 -11.34
C SER A 63 8.60 2.55 -12.02
N LEU A 64 7.94 3.60 -11.49
CA LEU A 64 8.07 4.96 -11.99
C LEU A 64 9.53 5.46 -11.95
N SER A 65 10.24 5.17 -10.85
CA SER A 65 11.64 5.57 -10.70
C SER A 65 12.54 4.88 -11.71
N ASN A 66 12.35 3.59 -11.93
CA ASN A 66 13.11 2.81 -12.94
C ASN A 66 12.89 3.36 -14.36
N GLU A 67 11.65 3.69 -14.70
CA GLU A 67 11.29 4.26 -16.01
C GLU A 67 11.83 5.68 -16.20
N ASN A 68 12.10 6.42 -15.12
CA ASN A 68 12.54 7.80 -15.15
C ASN A 68 13.98 8.00 -14.64
N GLY A 69 14.85 7.01 -14.80
CA GLY A 69 16.29 7.13 -14.53
C GLY A 69 16.64 7.32 -13.06
N GLY A 70 15.84 6.80 -12.14
CA GLY A 70 16.07 6.88 -10.69
C GLY A 70 15.67 8.23 -10.05
N LYS A 71 14.82 9.01 -10.71
CA LYS A 71 14.44 10.36 -10.28
C LYS A 71 13.59 10.38 -9.00
N PHE A 72 12.80 9.33 -8.75
CA PHE A 72 11.82 9.28 -7.67
C PHE A 72 12.29 8.35 -6.56
N GLY A 73 12.02 8.71 -5.31
CA GLY A 73 12.29 7.89 -4.14
C GLY A 73 11.02 7.58 -3.35
N PHE A 74 11.06 6.49 -2.59
CA PHE A 74 9.99 6.11 -1.67
C PHE A 74 10.53 6.05 -0.25
N GLN A 75 9.75 6.55 0.70
CA GLN A 75 10.10 6.51 2.12
C GLN A 75 8.86 6.29 2.98
N VAL A 76 8.95 5.40 3.97
CA VAL A 76 7.97 5.32 5.05
C VAL A 76 8.28 6.43 6.06
N PRO A 77 7.31 7.34 6.34
CA PRO A 77 7.52 8.42 7.32
C PRO A 77 7.82 7.90 8.71
N GLU A 78 8.38 8.75 9.59
CA GLU A 78 8.59 8.40 11.00
C GLU A 78 7.28 8.09 11.74
N SER A 79 6.19 8.74 11.37
CA SER A 79 4.84 8.46 11.90
C SER A 79 4.30 7.08 11.51
N GLY A 80 4.94 6.41 10.56
CA GLY A 80 4.56 5.09 10.09
C GLY A 80 3.86 5.07 8.73
N GLY A 81 3.70 3.86 8.20
CA GLY A 81 3.01 3.58 6.96
C GLY A 81 1.89 2.56 7.14
N THR A 82 1.16 2.29 6.08
CA THR A 82 0.13 1.25 6.04
C THR A 82 0.65 0.02 5.32
N LEU A 83 0.49 -1.14 5.95
CA LEU A 83 0.68 -2.44 5.32
C LEU A 83 -0.69 -3.02 4.97
N TRP A 84 -0.83 -3.52 3.77
CA TRP A 84 -2.06 -4.13 3.27
C TRP A 84 -1.74 -5.42 2.49
N SER A 85 -2.74 -6.22 2.23
CA SER A 85 -2.59 -7.43 1.43
C SER A 85 -3.81 -7.66 0.55
N ASP A 86 -3.57 -8.01 -0.71
CA ASP A 86 -4.60 -8.51 -1.60
C ASP A 86 -4.85 -9.99 -1.35
N ASN A 87 -6.07 -10.44 -1.56
CA ASN A 87 -6.48 -11.82 -1.37
C ASN A 87 -7.04 -12.40 -2.67
N CYS A 88 -6.55 -13.57 -3.06
CA CYS A 88 -7.17 -14.32 -4.13
C CYS A 88 -8.42 -15.05 -3.63
N LEU A 89 -9.57 -14.78 -4.24
CA LEU A 89 -10.85 -15.35 -3.87
C LEU A 89 -11.41 -16.19 -5.01
N ILE A 90 -12.07 -17.31 -4.67
CA ILE A 90 -12.79 -18.15 -5.61
C ILE A 90 -14.28 -18.04 -5.25
N PRO A 91 -15.14 -17.47 -6.12
CA PRO A 91 -16.58 -17.39 -5.86
C PRO A 91 -17.17 -18.77 -5.57
N SER A 92 -18.08 -18.86 -4.59
CA SER A 92 -18.71 -20.13 -4.19
C SER A 92 -19.49 -20.79 -5.32
N THR A 93 -19.93 -20.03 -6.32
CA THR A 93 -20.63 -20.48 -7.52
C THR A 93 -19.72 -20.98 -8.64
N SER A 94 -18.38 -20.90 -8.46
CA SER A 94 -17.43 -21.33 -9.48
C SER A 94 -17.50 -22.82 -9.76
N LYS A 95 -17.63 -23.17 -11.03
CA LYS A 95 -17.58 -24.58 -11.50
C LYS A 95 -16.15 -25.09 -11.69
N ASN A 96 -15.15 -24.20 -11.63
CA ASN A 96 -13.74 -24.50 -11.89
C ASN A 96 -12.86 -24.32 -10.64
N LYS A 97 -13.42 -24.51 -9.44
CA LYS A 97 -12.73 -24.27 -8.16
C LYS A 97 -11.34 -24.94 -8.11
N LYS A 98 -11.26 -26.23 -8.47
CA LYS A 98 -10.00 -26.97 -8.44
C LYS A 98 -8.93 -26.40 -9.38
N ASN A 99 -9.32 -25.95 -10.56
CA ASN A 99 -8.39 -25.32 -11.49
C ASN A 99 -7.91 -23.96 -10.97
N ALA A 100 -8.81 -23.17 -10.38
CA ALA A 100 -8.46 -21.90 -9.75
C ALA A 100 -7.51 -22.10 -8.56
N GLU A 101 -7.77 -23.07 -7.69
CA GLU A 101 -6.86 -23.46 -6.60
C GLU A 101 -5.48 -23.85 -7.11
N THR A 102 -5.40 -24.57 -8.23
CA THR A 102 -4.11 -24.96 -8.84
C THR A 102 -3.35 -23.72 -9.33
N VAL A 103 -4.03 -22.78 -9.98
CA VAL A 103 -3.40 -21.53 -10.46
C VAL A 103 -2.93 -20.67 -9.29
N ILE A 104 -3.77 -20.49 -8.28
CA ILE A 104 -3.42 -19.73 -7.07
C ILE A 104 -2.22 -20.39 -6.36
N ASN A 105 -2.24 -21.71 -6.22
CA ASN A 105 -1.15 -22.44 -5.55
C ASN A 105 0.18 -22.32 -6.31
N ASN A 106 0.16 -22.17 -7.64
CA ASN A 106 1.38 -21.97 -8.41
C ASN A 106 2.12 -20.67 -8.03
N TYR A 107 1.40 -19.63 -7.59
CA TYR A 107 2.01 -18.40 -7.08
C TYR A 107 2.85 -18.63 -5.81
N TYR A 108 2.51 -19.63 -5.00
CA TYR A 108 3.24 -19.95 -3.76
C TYR A 108 4.50 -20.79 -3.99
N ASP A 109 4.82 -21.17 -5.23
CA ASP A 109 6.16 -21.66 -5.58
C ASP A 109 7.16 -20.51 -5.42
N PRO A 110 8.23 -20.65 -4.61
CA PRO A 110 9.17 -19.56 -4.35
C PRO A 110 9.82 -18.98 -5.61
N ALA A 111 10.09 -19.81 -6.63
CA ALA A 111 10.70 -19.35 -7.88
C ALA A 111 9.70 -18.52 -8.71
N VAL A 112 8.42 -18.90 -8.69
CA VAL A 112 7.35 -18.14 -9.36
C VAL A 112 7.10 -16.83 -8.60
N ALA A 113 6.99 -16.89 -7.28
CA ALA A 113 6.77 -15.71 -6.45
C ALA A 113 7.89 -14.68 -6.58
N ALA A 114 9.15 -15.12 -6.68
CA ALA A 114 10.28 -14.24 -6.90
C ALA A 114 10.18 -13.51 -8.27
N GLN A 115 9.77 -14.22 -9.34
CA GLN A 115 9.57 -13.60 -10.64
C GLN A 115 8.44 -12.56 -10.62
N VAL A 116 7.33 -12.88 -9.95
CA VAL A 116 6.22 -11.93 -9.78
C VAL A 116 6.67 -10.72 -8.98
N ALA A 117 7.38 -10.92 -7.86
CA ALA A 117 7.88 -9.83 -7.04
C ALA A 117 8.88 -8.93 -7.77
N ALA A 118 9.75 -9.50 -8.63
CA ALA A 118 10.65 -8.73 -9.47
C ALA A 118 9.93 -7.85 -10.50
N PHE A 119 8.76 -8.29 -10.96
CA PHE A 119 7.94 -7.55 -11.90
C PHE A 119 7.12 -6.44 -11.24
N VAL A 120 6.43 -6.78 -10.13
CA VAL A 120 5.49 -5.84 -9.49
C VAL A 120 6.14 -4.92 -8.45
N ASN A 121 7.34 -5.27 -7.95
CA ASN A 121 8.09 -4.52 -6.92
C ASN A 121 7.33 -4.26 -5.61
N TYR A 122 6.41 -5.15 -5.25
CA TYR A 122 5.69 -5.15 -3.97
C TYR A 122 6.22 -6.22 -3.02
N ILE A 123 5.86 -6.12 -1.74
CA ILE A 123 6.24 -7.10 -0.73
C ILE A 123 5.83 -8.51 -1.16
N CYS A 124 6.79 -9.43 -1.16
CA CYS A 124 6.56 -10.83 -1.47
C CYS A 124 6.23 -11.61 -0.17
N PRO A 125 5.01 -12.16 -0.02
CA PRO A 125 4.62 -12.88 1.18
C PRO A 125 5.07 -14.35 1.20
N VAL A 126 5.79 -14.82 0.17
CA VAL A 126 6.13 -16.24 0.01
C VAL A 126 7.49 -16.54 0.61
N VAL A 127 7.51 -17.44 1.59
CA VAL A 127 8.74 -17.90 2.24
C VAL A 127 9.65 -18.60 1.22
N GLY A 128 10.94 -18.23 1.24
CA GLY A 128 11.94 -18.78 0.30
C GLY A 128 12.07 -17.99 -1.02
N ALA A 129 11.13 -17.10 -1.35
CA ALA A 129 11.20 -16.30 -2.57
C ALA A 129 12.42 -15.37 -2.60
N GLN A 130 12.89 -14.87 -1.45
CA GLN A 130 14.09 -14.03 -1.38
C GLN A 130 15.34 -14.75 -1.89
N ALA A 131 15.53 -16.03 -1.54
CA ALA A 131 16.65 -16.84 -2.02
C ALA A 131 16.56 -17.12 -3.54
N GLU A 132 15.37 -17.21 -4.08
CA GLU A 132 15.16 -17.30 -5.53
C GLU A 132 15.37 -15.94 -6.21
N MET A 133 15.01 -14.84 -5.56
CA MET A 133 15.27 -13.48 -6.06
C MET A 133 16.79 -13.21 -6.19
N GLU A 134 17.62 -13.72 -5.28
CA GLU A 134 19.08 -13.58 -5.38
C GLU A 134 19.64 -14.12 -6.70
N LYS A 135 18.98 -15.12 -7.30
CA LYS A 135 19.37 -15.70 -8.59
C LYS A 135 18.90 -14.87 -9.79
N ILE A 136 17.86 -14.06 -9.61
CA ILE A 136 17.24 -13.22 -10.64
C ILE A 136 17.90 -11.83 -10.62
N ASP A 137 17.84 -11.18 -9.46
CA ASP A 137 18.38 -9.85 -9.20
C ASP A 137 18.81 -9.71 -7.75
N PRO A 138 20.15 -9.76 -7.46
CA PRO A 138 20.67 -9.65 -6.10
C PRO A 138 20.38 -8.29 -5.42
N GLU A 139 20.12 -7.22 -6.16
CA GLU A 139 19.80 -5.92 -5.59
C GLU A 139 18.33 -5.87 -5.16
N LEU A 140 17.42 -6.42 -5.95
CA LEU A 140 16.02 -6.56 -5.55
C LEU A 140 15.86 -7.51 -4.35
N ALA A 141 16.69 -8.54 -4.24
CA ALA A 141 16.69 -9.45 -3.09
C ALA A 141 17.02 -8.75 -1.77
N LYS A 142 17.72 -7.62 -1.80
CA LYS A 142 18.07 -6.80 -0.63
C LYS A 142 17.07 -5.68 -0.36
N SER A 143 16.10 -5.47 -1.26
CA SER A 143 15.12 -4.39 -1.13
C SER A 143 14.21 -4.61 0.08
N PRO A 144 14.19 -3.71 1.09
CA PRO A 144 13.29 -3.82 2.24
C PRO A 144 11.82 -3.59 1.86
N PHE A 145 11.55 -3.15 0.64
CA PHE A 145 10.19 -2.94 0.11
C PHE A 145 9.64 -4.16 -0.61
N ILE A 146 10.49 -5.17 -0.88
CA ILE A 146 10.08 -6.47 -1.42
C ILE A 146 10.24 -7.55 -0.34
N PHE A 147 11.32 -7.49 0.41
CA PHE A 147 11.64 -8.41 1.51
C PHE A 147 11.94 -7.59 2.78
N PRO A 148 10.89 -7.09 3.47
CA PRO A 148 11.05 -6.22 4.62
C PRO A 148 11.70 -6.95 5.79
N ASP A 149 12.62 -6.27 6.43
CA ASP A 149 13.16 -6.68 7.72
C ASP A 149 12.24 -6.25 8.89
N ASP A 150 12.56 -6.73 10.09
CA ASP A 150 11.81 -6.41 11.31
C ASP A 150 11.75 -4.90 11.58
N ALA A 151 12.81 -4.15 11.23
CA ALA A 151 12.87 -2.71 11.44
C ALA A 151 11.90 -1.96 10.50
N THR A 152 11.75 -2.45 9.27
CA THR A 152 10.78 -1.93 8.30
C THR A 152 9.35 -2.29 8.72
N LEU A 153 9.12 -3.55 9.12
CA LEU A 153 7.79 -4.00 9.58
C LEU A 153 7.33 -3.29 10.85
N ALA A 154 8.25 -2.93 11.74
CA ALA A 154 7.94 -2.18 12.95
C ALA A 154 7.36 -0.77 12.68
N LYS A 155 7.60 -0.21 11.49
CA LYS A 155 7.12 1.12 11.09
C LYS A 155 5.75 1.12 10.40
N VAL A 156 5.22 -0.05 10.05
CA VAL A 156 3.97 -0.14 9.32
C VAL A 156 2.87 -0.78 10.16
N ARG A 157 1.62 -0.45 9.86
CA ARG A 157 0.45 -0.98 10.56
C ARG A 157 -0.58 -1.49 9.55
N VAL A 158 -1.19 -2.61 9.88
CA VAL A 158 -2.38 -3.09 9.17
C VAL A 158 -3.59 -2.38 9.77
N PHE A 159 -4.45 -1.84 8.92
CA PHE A 159 -5.68 -1.21 9.38
C PHE A 159 -6.62 -2.27 9.98
N ARG A 160 -7.20 -2.00 11.16
CA ARG A 160 -8.15 -2.93 11.77
C ARG A 160 -9.40 -3.09 10.92
N THR A 161 -10.06 -4.21 11.08
CA THR A 161 -11.40 -4.40 10.50
C THR A 161 -12.39 -3.43 11.15
N LEU A 162 -13.13 -2.70 10.34
CA LEU A 162 -14.22 -1.83 10.76
C LEU A 162 -15.52 -2.64 10.86
N THR A 163 -16.45 -2.19 11.70
CA THR A 163 -17.84 -2.64 11.61
C THR A 163 -18.49 -2.03 10.37
N VAL A 164 -19.62 -2.60 9.92
CA VAL A 164 -20.35 -2.07 8.75
C VAL A 164 -20.75 -0.60 8.94
N ASP A 165 -21.19 -0.25 10.16
CA ASP A 165 -21.60 1.12 10.49
C ASP A 165 -20.41 2.08 10.48
N GLU A 166 -19.25 1.67 11.06
CA GLU A 166 -18.02 2.45 11.01
C GLU A 166 -17.53 2.63 9.56
N GLU A 167 -17.53 1.56 8.77
CA GLU A 167 -17.09 1.61 7.37
C GLU A 167 -17.92 2.59 6.56
N THR A 168 -19.25 2.52 6.68
CA THR A 168 -20.17 3.44 6.00
C THR A 168 -19.89 4.89 6.42
N LYS A 169 -19.89 5.16 7.72
CA LYS A 169 -19.74 6.50 8.27
C LYS A 169 -18.39 7.11 7.95
N TYR A 170 -17.31 6.32 8.09
CA TYR A 170 -15.95 6.80 7.86
C TYR A 170 -15.68 7.01 6.37
N SER A 171 -16.23 6.17 5.50
CA SER A 171 -16.14 6.36 4.06
C SER A 171 -16.86 7.62 3.60
N GLU A 172 -18.08 7.87 4.11
CA GLU A 172 -18.83 9.10 3.81
C GLU A 172 -18.07 10.35 4.26
N ALA A 173 -17.53 10.34 5.48
CA ALA A 173 -16.75 11.46 6.01
C ALA A 173 -15.48 11.72 5.18
N PHE A 174 -14.77 10.65 4.79
CA PHE A 174 -13.59 10.77 3.95
C PHE A 174 -13.92 11.32 2.55
N GLN A 175 -14.96 10.79 1.91
CA GLN A 175 -15.41 11.28 0.59
C GLN A 175 -15.80 12.76 0.62
N ALA A 176 -16.55 13.16 1.66
CA ALA A 176 -16.92 14.56 1.84
C ALA A 176 -15.68 15.48 2.00
N ALA A 177 -14.67 15.05 2.75
CA ALA A 177 -13.42 15.81 2.93
C ALA A 177 -12.55 15.83 1.67
N ALA A 178 -12.53 14.74 0.90
CA ALA A 178 -11.75 14.61 -0.33
C ALA A 178 -12.35 15.36 -1.53
N GLY A 179 -13.60 15.80 -1.43
CA GLY A 179 -14.30 16.54 -2.50
C GLY A 179 -14.87 15.64 -3.61
N ASN A 180 -15.16 14.37 -3.29
CA ASN A 180 -15.74 13.38 -4.19
C ASN A 180 -17.22 13.16 -3.89
#